data_7fae5e899c8950b06312e1deb78f310d
#
_entry.id   7fae5e899c8950b06312e1deb78f310d
#
_cell.length_a   1.000
_cell.length_b   1.000
_cell.length_c   1.000
_cell.angle_alpha   90.00
_cell.angle_beta   90.00
_cell.angle_gamma   90.00
#
_symmetry.space_group_name_H-M   'P 1'
#
loop_
_entity.id
_entity.type
_entity.pdbx_description
1 polymer ?
#
loop_
_entity_poly.entity_id
_entity_poly.type
_entity_poly.pdbx_seq_one_letter_code
_entity_poly.pdbx_strand_id
1 'polypeptide(L)'
;MRPQSLRQSGRTTAVRRGCPCDLHFVTRRSLGVRRGRSVKELVEVPLSYDEALDKVTGPGQLFEVVGTEVDGHPVRVFKNAPANLGALFAGARGDEAEFIVYEAERWTFAETMRNVDALASALVTTYGIRKGDRVGIAMRNLPEWIVSFAAVLSIGAVSVSLNAWWTEAELDYAIEDSGLALLIADPERVERAHAPAHSRGIPIIMVRGDQLDPNPTGVRRYDEVVNLGDPMPVVEVDPDDDATILYTSGTTGFPKGAVSTHRAVVNGLMAFWCSSTIQTARKGEDLMGGGGFAPCFILIVPLFHVTGCVPVMLSCFGMKFKLVMMHRWNPDTALRLIESERVTAFVGVPTQSWDMLESPSFSKYDTSSLATIGGGGAPAPTKLVDRVEKGFTRGRPNIGYGMTETNAFGPGHSGDDYVTHPTSTGRARTSIMDIEIRDESGKPVPTGTRGEIWMRGPNVIRCYWNKPEATAETIVDGWLASGDLGRIDDEGFLYIEDRAKDMVLRAGENVYCAEVESAIYEHPDVYEAAVFGVPNERLGEEVACVVLRQPGSDLDADGLRDFLSKSLAPFKVPSRIAFADDQLPRNASGKILKRKLREVYFDEGS
;
A
#
# COMPACT_ATOMS: atom_id res chain seq x y z
N MET A 1 -51.97 -23.78 -58.63
CA MET A 1 -51.32 -24.94 -58.01
C MET A 1 -50.19 -24.41 -57.11
N ARG A 2 -50.37 -24.53 -55.81
CA ARG A 2 -49.32 -24.26 -54.80
C ARG A 2 -48.44 -25.50 -54.64
N PRO A 3 -47.18 -25.33 -54.26
CA PRO A 3 -46.72 -26.14 -53.13
C PRO A 3 -46.09 -25.33 -51.99
N GLN A 4 -46.23 -25.97 -50.82
CA GLN A 4 -45.91 -25.53 -49.48
C GLN A 4 -44.41 -25.33 -49.22
N SER A 5 -44.11 -24.30 -48.43
CA SER A 5 -42.79 -24.03 -47.87
C SER A 5 -42.68 -24.66 -46.46
N LEU A 6 -41.68 -25.50 -46.26
CA LEU A 6 -41.22 -25.99 -44.98
C LEU A 6 -40.35 -24.91 -44.28
N ARG A 7 -40.80 -24.46 -43.10
CA ARG A 7 -40.00 -23.63 -42.20
C ARG A 7 -39.15 -24.57 -41.33
N GLN A 8 -37.84 -24.46 -41.46
CA GLN A 8 -36.89 -24.97 -40.42
C GLN A 8 -36.54 -23.81 -39.50
N SER A 9 -36.91 -23.94 -38.21
CA SER A 9 -36.51 -23.06 -37.11
C SER A 9 -35.17 -23.48 -36.58
N GLY A 10 -34.09 -22.79 -37.01
CA GLY A 10 -32.79 -22.88 -36.38
C GLY A 10 -32.76 -22.05 -35.08
N ARG A 11 -32.80 -22.69 -33.94
CA ARG A 11 -32.46 -22.06 -32.65
C ARG A 11 -30.96 -21.97 -32.56
N THR A 12 -30.40 -20.79 -32.77
CA THR A 12 -29.02 -20.44 -32.40
C THR A 12 -28.99 -20.18 -30.89
N THR A 13 -28.50 -21.13 -30.13
CA THR A 13 -28.14 -20.95 -28.73
C THR A 13 -26.88 -20.09 -28.67
N ALA A 14 -27.05 -18.82 -28.38
CA ALA A 14 -25.94 -17.94 -28.03
C ALA A 14 -25.40 -18.39 -26.66
N VAL A 15 -24.25 -19.01 -26.66
CA VAL A 15 -23.45 -19.25 -25.45
C VAL A 15 -22.91 -17.88 -25.01
N ARG A 16 -23.54 -17.29 -24.00
CA ARG A 16 -22.97 -16.18 -23.26
C ARG A 16 -21.71 -16.71 -22.53
N ARG A 17 -20.55 -16.37 -23.04
CA ARG A 17 -19.31 -16.47 -22.27
C ARG A 17 -19.40 -15.41 -21.18
N GLY A 18 -19.63 -15.85 -19.92
CA GLY A 18 -19.54 -14.99 -18.74
C GLY A 18 -18.12 -14.43 -18.62
N CYS A 19 -18.04 -13.15 -18.30
CA CYS A 19 -16.79 -12.49 -17.97
C CYS A 19 -16.22 -13.14 -16.70
N PRO A 20 -14.89 -13.40 -16.57
CA PRO A 20 -14.27 -14.01 -15.39
C PRO A 20 -14.40 -13.21 -14.09
N CYS A 21 -14.98 -12.01 -14.16
CA CYS A 21 -15.07 -11.08 -13.03
C CYS A 21 -16.36 -11.19 -12.19
N ASP A 22 -17.28 -12.12 -12.49
CA ASP A 22 -18.46 -12.34 -11.65
C ASP A 22 -18.09 -13.18 -10.41
N LEU A 23 -17.41 -12.55 -9.46
CA LEU A 23 -17.12 -13.07 -8.12
C LEU A 23 -18.41 -13.06 -7.28
N HIS A 24 -19.30 -14.02 -7.50
CA HIS A 24 -20.36 -14.30 -6.55
C HIS A 24 -19.78 -15.10 -5.37
N PHE A 25 -19.59 -14.42 -4.24
CA PHE A 25 -19.43 -15.10 -2.95
C PHE A 25 -20.65 -16.02 -2.75
N VAL A 26 -20.38 -17.32 -2.60
CA VAL A 26 -21.42 -18.32 -2.31
C VAL A 26 -21.96 -18.06 -0.91
N THR A 27 -23.05 -17.31 -0.82
CA THR A 27 -23.87 -17.26 0.39
C THR A 27 -24.49 -18.62 0.60
N ARG A 28 -24.28 -19.24 1.75
CA ARG A 28 -24.92 -20.48 2.18
C ARG A 28 -26.44 -20.37 2.02
N ARG A 29 -27.00 -20.97 0.98
CA ARG A 29 -28.44 -21.26 0.93
C ARG A 29 -28.74 -22.36 1.93
N SER A 30 -29.71 -22.09 2.80
CA SER A 30 -30.27 -22.99 3.78
C SER A 30 -30.68 -24.33 3.15
N LEU A 31 -29.92 -25.40 3.42
CA LEU A 31 -30.34 -26.78 3.18
C LEU A 31 -31.22 -27.20 4.35
N GLY A 32 -32.47 -27.52 4.05
CA GLY A 32 -33.46 -28.01 5.00
C GLY A 32 -32.97 -29.24 5.75
N VAL A 33 -32.92 -29.15 7.06
CA VAL A 33 -32.50 -30.23 7.96
C VAL A 33 -33.59 -31.26 8.05
N ARG A 34 -33.39 -32.47 7.51
CA ARG A 34 -34.10 -33.68 7.92
C ARG A 34 -33.48 -34.18 9.24
N ARG A 35 -34.30 -34.21 10.29
CA ARG A 35 -33.92 -34.81 11.60
C ARG A 35 -33.60 -36.30 11.43
N GLY A 36 -32.44 -36.70 11.92
CA GLY A 36 -32.14 -38.08 12.21
C GLY A 36 -30.76 -38.54 11.75
N ARG A 37 -29.69 -38.19 12.49
CA ARG A 37 -28.49 -38.99 12.81
C ARG A 37 -27.56 -38.10 13.61
N SER A 38 -27.10 -38.61 14.75
CA SER A 38 -26.01 -38.01 15.54
C SER A 38 -24.78 -37.91 14.65
N VAL A 39 -24.51 -36.73 14.11
CA VAL A 39 -23.23 -36.39 13.47
C VAL A 39 -22.35 -35.98 14.63
N LYS A 40 -21.34 -36.80 14.96
CA LYS A 40 -20.15 -36.32 15.66
C LYS A 40 -19.67 -35.15 14.80
N GLU A 41 -19.73 -33.93 15.31
CA GLU A 41 -19.04 -32.77 14.72
C GLU A 41 -17.58 -33.20 14.57
N LEU A 42 -17.16 -33.48 13.35
CA LEU A 42 -15.77 -33.51 12.98
C LEU A 42 -15.32 -32.06 13.17
N VAL A 43 -14.65 -31.78 14.28
CA VAL A 43 -13.89 -30.55 14.43
C VAL A 43 -12.86 -30.61 13.32
N GLU A 44 -13.09 -29.88 12.21
CA GLU A 44 -12.08 -29.74 11.15
C GLU A 44 -10.86 -29.12 11.83
N VAL A 45 -9.75 -29.85 11.82
CA VAL A 45 -8.47 -29.34 12.31
C VAL A 45 -8.12 -28.13 11.46
N PRO A 46 -7.82 -26.96 12.05
CA PRO A 46 -7.43 -25.79 11.29
C PRO A 46 -6.24 -26.13 10.38
N LEU A 47 -6.30 -25.71 9.12
CA LEU A 47 -5.21 -25.93 8.16
C LEU A 47 -3.95 -25.15 8.62
N SER A 48 -2.79 -25.76 8.45
CA SER A 48 -1.53 -25.03 8.50
C SER A 48 -1.49 -23.95 7.42
N TYR A 49 -0.54 -23.02 7.54
CA TYR A 49 -0.38 -21.99 6.51
C TYR A 49 -0.08 -22.59 5.14
N ASP A 50 0.82 -23.56 5.10
CA ASP A 50 1.24 -24.20 3.84
C ASP A 50 0.12 -25.01 3.19
N GLU A 51 -0.66 -25.77 3.96
CA GLU A 51 -1.82 -26.49 3.44
C GLU A 51 -2.89 -25.54 2.89
N ALA A 52 -3.12 -24.41 3.55
CA ALA A 52 -4.07 -23.40 3.09
C ALA A 52 -3.56 -22.68 1.83
N LEU A 53 -2.26 -22.35 1.78
CA LEU A 53 -1.62 -21.76 0.60
C LEU A 53 -1.74 -22.71 -0.60
N ASP A 54 -1.36 -23.96 -0.45
CA ASP A 54 -1.41 -24.97 -1.53
C ASP A 54 -2.87 -25.22 -2.00
N LYS A 55 -3.83 -25.22 -1.06
CA LYS A 55 -5.25 -25.36 -1.37
C LYS A 55 -5.80 -24.16 -2.15
N VAL A 56 -5.45 -22.93 -1.77
CA VAL A 56 -5.97 -21.69 -2.36
C VAL A 56 -5.34 -21.41 -3.72
N THR A 57 -4.05 -21.79 -3.90
CA THR A 57 -3.30 -21.54 -5.14
C THR A 57 -3.26 -22.73 -6.10
N GLY A 58 -3.91 -23.84 -5.74
CA GLY A 58 -3.92 -25.07 -6.52
C GLY A 58 -4.72 -24.97 -7.82
N PRO A 59 -4.61 -26.00 -8.69
CA PRO A 59 -5.30 -26.04 -9.99
C PRO A 59 -6.81 -25.88 -9.87
N GLY A 60 -7.41 -25.07 -10.75
CA GLY A 60 -8.85 -24.81 -10.80
C GLY A 60 -9.36 -23.81 -9.74
N GLN A 61 -8.51 -23.30 -8.88
CA GLN A 61 -8.86 -22.27 -7.90
C GLN A 61 -8.82 -20.88 -8.53
N LEU A 62 -9.50 -19.90 -7.91
CA LEU A 62 -9.46 -18.50 -8.35
C LEU A 62 -8.02 -17.99 -8.39
N PHE A 63 -7.24 -18.30 -7.37
CA PHE A 63 -5.84 -17.90 -7.23
C PHE A 63 -4.86 -18.98 -7.71
N GLU A 64 -5.26 -19.79 -8.72
CA GLU A 64 -4.34 -20.77 -9.34
C GLU A 64 -3.07 -20.09 -9.79
N VAL A 65 -1.92 -20.60 -9.31
CA VAL A 65 -0.59 -20.07 -9.63
C VAL A 65 0.07 -20.94 -10.68
N VAL A 66 0.67 -20.29 -11.68
CA VAL A 66 1.43 -20.95 -12.77
C VAL A 66 2.79 -20.29 -12.94
N GLY A 67 3.77 -21.07 -13.40
CA GLY A 67 5.08 -20.55 -13.75
C GLY A 67 5.05 -19.87 -15.12
N THR A 68 5.81 -18.78 -15.25
CA THR A 68 6.06 -18.06 -16.52
C THR A 68 7.43 -17.38 -16.48
N GLU A 69 7.79 -16.70 -17.56
CA GLU A 69 8.98 -15.83 -17.61
C GLU A 69 8.53 -14.38 -17.75
N VAL A 70 9.20 -13.49 -17.00
CA VAL A 70 9.09 -12.04 -17.13
C VAL A 70 10.52 -11.49 -17.23
N ASP A 71 10.80 -10.71 -18.27
CA ASP A 71 12.13 -10.16 -18.57
C ASP A 71 13.27 -11.23 -18.56
N GLY A 72 12.95 -12.46 -19.04
CA GLY A 72 13.89 -13.57 -19.07
C GLY A 72 14.12 -14.30 -17.74
N HIS A 73 13.37 -13.94 -16.69
CA HIS A 73 13.49 -14.57 -15.38
C HIS A 73 12.24 -15.39 -15.03
N PRO A 74 12.40 -16.59 -14.43
CA PRO A 74 11.26 -17.42 -14.02
C PRO A 74 10.56 -16.80 -12.82
N VAL A 75 9.23 -16.63 -12.94
CA VAL A 75 8.36 -16.12 -11.88
C VAL A 75 7.05 -16.92 -11.82
N ARG A 76 6.34 -16.78 -10.71
CA ARG A 76 5.00 -17.35 -10.51
C ARG A 76 3.96 -16.25 -10.66
N VAL A 77 2.91 -16.47 -11.46
CA VAL A 77 1.81 -15.49 -11.67
C VAL A 77 0.46 -16.14 -11.39
N PHE A 78 -0.54 -15.33 -11.09
CA PHE A 78 -1.92 -15.80 -11.02
C PHE A 78 -2.47 -16.02 -12.43
N LYS A 79 -2.85 -17.26 -12.74
CA LYS A 79 -3.39 -17.67 -14.04
C LYS A 79 -4.65 -16.90 -14.44
N ASN A 80 -5.49 -16.58 -13.45
CA ASN A 80 -6.77 -15.91 -13.65
C ASN A 80 -6.69 -14.39 -13.42
N ALA A 81 -5.48 -13.81 -13.42
CA ALA A 81 -5.30 -12.37 -13.28
C ALA A 81 -5.95 -11.61 -14.44
N PRO A 82 -6.62 -10.47 -14.19
CA PRO A 82 -6.96 -9.54 -15.25
C PRO A 82 -5.73 -9.21 -16.09
N ALA A 83 -5.91 -9.13 -17.41
CA ALA A 83 -4.79 -8.89 -18.32
C ALA A 83 -4.07 -7.55 -18.02
N ASN A 84 -4.82 -6.54 -17.62
CA ASN A 84 -4.33 -5.22 -17.26
C ASN A 84 -5.30 -4.51 -16.31
N LEU A 85 -4.91 -3.33 -15.80
CA LEU A 85 -5.76 -2.55 -14.88
C LEU A 85 -7.03 -2.02 -15.53
N GLY A 86 -7.02 -1.71 -16.83
CA GLY A 86 -8.23 -1.34 -17.57
C GLY A 86 -9.28 -2.44 -17.58
N ALA A 87 -8.84 -3.71 -17.72
CA ALA A 87 -9.73 -4.87 -17.61
C ALA A 87 -10.28 -5.05 -16.18
N LEU A 88 -9.48 -4.75 -15.14
CA LEU A 88 -9.94 -4.73 -13.74
C LEU A 88 -11.06 -3.70 -13.55
N PHE A 89 -10.86 -2.46 -14.01
CA PHE A 89 -11.83 -1.37 -13.86
C PHE A 89 -13.12 -1.62 -14.65
N ALA A 90 -13.03 -2.26 -15.82
CA ALA A 90 -14.19 -2.53 -16.67
C ALA A 90 -15.30 -3.32 -15.97
N GLY A 91 -14.95 -4.17 -14.99
CA GLY A 91 -15.92 -4.93 -14.19
C GLY A 91 -16.83 -4.06 -13.30
N ALA A 92 -16.49 -2.81 -13.07
CA ALA A 92 -17.25 -1.87 -12.25
C ALA A 92 -18.30 -1.06 -13.05
N ARG A 93 -18.29 -1.12 -14.40
CA ARG A 93 -19.25 -0.39 -15.23
C ARG A 93 -20.67 -0.87 -14.99
N GLY A 94 -21.58 0.10 -14.78
CA GLY A 94 -23.00 -0.19 -14.57
C GLY A 94 -23.36 -0.76 -13.19
N ASP A 95 -22.41 -0.83 -12.26
CA ASP A 95 -22.66 -1.23 -10.88
C ASP A 95 -23.09 -0.01 -10.06
N GLU A 96 -24.34 -0.02 -9.59
CA GLU A 96 -24.94 1.09 -8.83
C GLU A 96 -24.65 0.98 -7.31
N ALA A 97 -23.81 0.04 -6.87
CA ALA A 97 -23.38 -0.02 -5.48
C ALA A 97 -22.52 1.20 -5.12
N GLU A 98 -22.64 1.66 -3.87
CA GLU A 98 -21.83 2.75 -3.33
C GLU A 98 -20.37 2.34 -3.29
N PHE A 99 -19.51 3.16 -3.90
CA PHE A 99 -18.08 2.95 -3.95
C PHE A 99 -17.34 3.95 -3.07
N ILE A 100 -17.43 5.25 -3.39
CA ILE A 100 -16.65 6.29 -2.73
C ILE A 100 -17.54 7.08 -1.77
N VAL A 101 -17.08 7.21 -0.54
CA VAL A 101 -17.61 8.14 0.45
C VAL A 101 -16.52 9.16 0.76
N TYR A 102 -16.75 10.41 0.40
CA TYR A 102 -15.82 11.50 0.66
C TYR A 102 -16.58 12.71 1.21
N GLU A 103 -16.40 13.03 2.47
CA GLU A 103 -17.15 14.06 3.19
C GLU A 103 -18.68 13.87 3.02
N ALA A 104 -19.38 14.79 2.35
CA ALA A 104 -20.80 14.67 2.04
C ALA A 104 -21.09 13.98 0.70
N GLU A 105 -20.06 13.69 -0.08
CA GLU A 105 -20.21 13.07 -1.40
C GLU A 105 -20.34 11.56 -1.32
N ARG A 106 -21.20 11.02 -2.18
CA ARG A 106 -21.41 9.58 -2.36
C ARG A 106 -21.37 9.28 -3.85
N TRP A 107 -20.46 8.40 -4.25
CA TRP A 107 -20.30 8.01 -5.65
C TRP A 107 -20.51 6.50 -5.77
N THR A 108 -21.32 6.09 -6.74
CA THR A 108 -21.42 4.67 -7.12
C THR A 108 -20.25 4.26 -8.02
N PHE A 109 -20.05 2.94 -8.19
CA PHE A 109 -19.09 2.46 -9.19
C PHE A 109 -19.45 2.93 -10.59
N ALA A 110 -20.76 2.90 -10.95
CA ALA A 110 -21.24 3.38 -12.24
C ALA A 110 -20.95 4.86 -12.46
N GLU A 111 -21.15 5.72 -11.46
CA GLU A 111 -20.82 7.15 -11.54
C GLU A 111 -19.33 7.37 -11.68
N THR A 112 -18.53 6.66 -10.90
CA THR A 112 -17.06 6.70 -11.00
C THR A 112 -16.62 6.32 -12.42
N MET A 113 -17.17 5.23 -12.97
CA MET A 113 -16.80 4.77 -14.31
C MET A 113 -17.25 5.72 -15.43
N ARG A 114 -18.40 6.41 -15.28
CA ARG A 114 -18.80 7.46 -16.24
C ARG A 114 -17.77 8.60 -16.29
N ASN A 115 -17.27 9.01 -15.13
CA ASN A 115 -16.20 10.03 -15.05
C ASN A 115 -14.88 9.51 -15.64
N VAL A 116 -14.53 8.25 -15.38
CA VAL A 116 -13.34 7.59 -15.95
C VAL A 116 -13.40 7.58 -17.48
N ASP A 117 -14.53 7.14 -18.06
CA ASP A 117 -14.72 7.04 -19.49
C ASP A 117 -14.65 8.42 -20.16
N ALA A 118 -15.29 9.43 -19.58
CA ALA A 118 -15.31 10.79 -20.09
C ALA A 118 -13.93 11.48 -20.01
N LEU A 119 -13.20 11.31 -18.89
CA LEU A 119 -11.84 11.83 -18.77
C LEU A 119 -10.89 11.13 -19.75
N ALA A 120 -10.96 9.80 -19.89
CA ALA A 120 -10.17 9.04 -20.84
C ALA A 120 -10.41 9.52 -22.29
N SER A 121 -11.67 9.79 -22.66
CA SER A 121 -12.04 10.39 -23.94
C SER A 121 -11.36 11.75 -24.14
N ALA A 122 -11.44 12.64 -23.16
CA ALA A 122 -10.84 13.96 -23.20
C ALA A 122 -9.30 13.91 -23.32
N LEU A 123 -8.65 13.00 -22.58
CA LEU A 123 -7.19 12.78 -22.66
C LEU A 123 -6.76 12.44 -24.08
N VAL A 124 -7.48 11.55 -24.76
CA VAL A 124 -7.16 11.12 -26.13
C VAL A 124 -7.56 12.18 -27.15
N THR A 125 -8.80 12.68 -27.11
CA THR A 125 -9.36 13.52 -28.19
C THR A 125 -8.94 14.98 -28.09
N THR A 126 -8.83 15.53 -26.88
CA THR A 126 -8.51 16.94 -26.66
C THR A 126 -7.02 17.17 -26.47
N TYR A 127 -6.35 16.27 -25.73
CA TYR A 127 -4.93 16.44 -25.40
C TYR A 127 -4.00 15.54 -26.22
N GLY A 128 -4.54 14.61 -27.01
CA GLY A 128 -3.74 13.72 -27.85
C GLY A 128 -2.89 12.71 -27.10
N ILE A 129 -3.24 12.42 -25.84
CA ILE A 129 -2.53 11.43 -25.02
C ILE A 129 -2.62 10.05 -25.65
N ARG A 130 -1.51 9.36 -25.72
CA ARG A 130 -1.34 8.04 -26.32
C ARG A 130 -0.80 7.04 -25.30
N LYS A 131 -0.89 5.76 -25.65
CA LYS A 131 -0.22 4.67 -24.94
C LYS A 131 1.25 4.99 -24.68
N GLY A 132 1.69 4.85 -23.44
CA GLY A 132 3.05 5.14 -22.99
C GLY A 132 3.33 6.61 -22.63
N ASP A 133 2.42 7.56 -22.92
CA ASP A 133 2.57 8.93 -22.46
C ASP A 133 2.40 9.00 -20.94
N ARG A 134 3.19 9.85 -20.27
CA ARG A 134 3.16 10.03 -18.82
C ARG A 134 2.18 11.15 -18.46
N VAL A 135 1.19 10.81 -17.63
CA VAL A 135 0.21 11.76 -17.11
C VAL A 135 0.41 11.90 -15.61
N GLY A 136 0.75 13.10 -15.17
CA GLY A 136 0.97 13.42 -13.76
C GLY A 136 -0.36 13.56 -13.01
N ILE A 137 -0.41 13.03 -11.79
CA ILE A 137 -1.52 13.24 -10.86
C ILE A 137 -0.95 13.85 -9.58
N ALA A 138 -1.25 15.13 -9.35
CA ALA A 138 -0.77 15.90 -8.21
C ALA A 138 -1.97 16.44 -7.40
N MET A 139 -2.51 15.63 -6.51
CA MET A 139 -3.60 16.03 -5.62
C MET A 139 -3.63 15.19 -4.35
N ARG A 140 -4.35 15.66 -3.35
CA ARG A 140 -4.65 14.91 -2.13
C ARG A 140 -5.62 13.74 -2.42
N ASN A 141 -6.04 13.04 -1.37
CA ASN A 141 -7.08 12.02 -1.46
C ASN A 141 -8.41 12.66 -1.86
N LEU A 142 -8.69 12.68 -3.14
CA LEU A 142 -9.91 13.17 -3.76
C LEU A 142 -10.51 12.07 -4.64
N PRO A 143 -11.84 12.01 -4.84
CA PRO A 143 -12.47 11.09 -5.80
C PRO A 143 -11.87 11.21 -7.20
N GLU A 144 -11.52 12.42 -7.62
CA GLU A 144 -10.92 12.71 -8.92
C GLU A 144 -9.51 12.12 -9.10
N TRP A 145 -8.80 11.81 -8.00
CA TRP A 145 -7.55 11.07 -8.07
C TRP A 145 -7.79 9.66 -8.63
N ILE A 146 -8.83 8.98 -8.10
CA ILE A 146 -9.20 7.60 -8.51
C ILE A 146 -9.67 7.61 -9.97
N VAL A 147 -10.49 8.59 -10.34
CA VAL A 147 -10.95 8.78 -11.73
C VAL A 147 -9.76 8.99 -12.66
N SER A 148 -8.84 9.90 -12.30
CA SER A 148 -7.65 10.21 -13.11
C SER A 148 -6.76 8.99 -13.31
N PHE A 149 -6.48 8.27 -12.23
CA PHE A 149 -5.67 7.07 -12.26
C PHE A 149 -6.29 5.99 -13.16
N ALA A 150 -7.57 5.71 -13.00
CA ALA A 150 -8.26 4.70 -13.80
C ALA A 150 -8.39 5.12 -15.28
N ALA A 151 -8.63 6.41 -15.59
CA ALA A 151 -8.72 6.91 -16.95
C ALA A 151 -7.39 6.79 -17.70
N VAL A 152 -6.29 7.24 -17.06
CA VAL A 152 -4.92 7.17 -17.62
C VAL A 152 -4.54 5.73 -17.94
N LEU A 153 -4.74 4.81 -17.01
CA LEU A 153 -4.37 3.40 -17.17
C LEU A 153 -5.24 2.67 -18.20
N SER A 154 -6.52 3.05 -18.32
CA SER A 154 -7.45 2.43 -19.27
C SER A 154 -7.10 2.71 -20.73
N ILE A 155 -6.38 3.79 -21.02
CA ILE A 155 -5.89 4.14 -22.35
C ILE A 155 -4.43 3.76 -22.59
N GLY A 156 -3.83 2.99 -21.66
CA GLY A 156 -2.43 2.55 -21.73
C GLY A 156 -1.40 3.67 -21.55
N ALA A 157 -1.81 4.84 -21.06
CA ALA A 157 -0.90 5.88 -20.61
C ALA A 157 -0.35 5.52 -19.21
N VAL A 158 0.80 6.10 -18.85
CA VAL A 158 1.48 5.84 -17.58
C VAL A 158 1.06 6.86 -16.55
N SER A 159 0.50 6.39 -15.42
CA SER A 159 0.15 7.25 -14.30
C SER A 159 1.39 7.60 -13.47
N VAL A 160 1.72 8.90 -13.41
CA VAL A 160 2.82 9.41 -12.58
C VAL A 160 2.22 10.05 -11.32
N SER A 161 2.30 9.35 -10.21
CA SER A 161 1.75 9.82 -8.93
C SER A 161 2.73 10.74 -8.24
N LEU A 162 2.43 12.04 -8.22
CA LEU A 162 3.26 13.08 -7.60
C LEU A 162 2.82 13.29 -6.14
N ASN A 163 3.81 13.40 -5.26
CA ASN A 163 3.52 13.62 -3.84
C ASN A 163 2.88 15.01 -3.62
N ALA A 164 1.65 15.01 -3.12
CA ALA A 164 0.89 16.24 -2.89
C ALA A 164 1.49 17.17 -1.83
N TRP A 165 2.51 16.76 -1.09
CA TRP A 165 3.19 17.57 -0.07
C TRP A 165 4.47 18.21 -0.58
N TRP A 166 4.89 17.89 -1.78
CA TRP A 166 6.11 18.42 -2.37
C TRP A 166 6.06 19.94 -2.56
N THR A 167 7.20 20.54 -2.39
CA THR A 167 7.47 21.95 -2.71
C THR A 167 7.49 22.16 -4.22
N GLU A 168 7.52 23.42 -4.65
CA GLU A 168 7.67 23.76 -6.08
C GLU A 168 8.94 23.14 -6.69
N ALA A 169 10.07 23.19 -5.99
CA ALA A 169 11.33 22.63 -6.48
C ALA A 169 11.29 21.11 -6.63
N GLU A 170 10.63 20.39 -5.72
CA GLU A 170 10.45 18.94 -5.81
C GLU A 170 9.47 18.56 -6.93
N LEU A 171 8.42 19.36 -7.14
CA LEU A 171 7.49 19.18 -8.26
C LEU A 171 8.17 19.49 -9.59
N ASP A 172 8.99 20.53 -9.68
CA ASP A 172 9.77 20.88 -10.87
C ASP A 172 10.69 19.73 -11.30
N TYR A 173 11.45 19.19 -10.33
CA TYR A 173 12.26 17.99 -10.57
C TYR A 173 11.45 16.82 -11.11
N ALA A 174 10.32 16.47 -10.47
CA ALA A 174 9.56 15.29 -10.84
C ALA A 174 8.83 15.46 -12.19
N ILE A 175 8.37 16.67 -12.51
CA ILE A 175 7.78 17.02 -13.81
C ILE A 175 8.81 16.85 -14.94
N GLU A 176 10.04 17.33 -14.71
CA GLU A 176 11.14 17.20 -15.66
C GLU A 176 11.59 15.74 -15.79
N ASP A 177 11.91 15.07 -14.69
CA ASP A 177 12.43 13.70 -14.65
C ASP A 177 11.47 12.71 -15.32
N SER A 178 10.16 12.82 -15.05
CA SER A 178 9.15 11.94 -15.64
C SER A 178 8.81 12.30 -17.10
N GLY A 179 9.08 13.52 -17.55
CA GLY A 179 8.75 13.99 -18.88
C GLY A 179 7.24 13.93 -19.15
N LEU A 180 6.46 14.59 -18.28
CA LEU A 180 5.00 14.60 -18.38
C LEU A 180 4.48 15.16 -19.71
N ALA A 181 3.46 14.51 -20.27
CA ALA A 181 2.68 15.03 -21.39
C ALA A 181 1.50 15.89 -20.91
N LEU A 182 1.00 15.65 -19.69
CA LEU A 182 -0.11 16.37 -19.08
C LEU A 182 -0.05 16.24 -17.57
N LEU A 183 -0.56 17.24 -16.84
CA LEU A 183 -0.72 17.22 -15.39
C LEU A 183 -2.20 17.38 -14.99
N ILE A 184 -2.69 16.54 -14.08
CA ILE A 184 -4.01 16.69 -13.43
C ILE A 184 -3.75 17.02 -11.97
N ALA A 185 -4.26 18.17 -11.48
CA ALA A 185 -3.93 18.66 -10.17
C ALA A 185 -5.09 19.38 -9.48
N ASP A 186 -5.08 19.40 -8.14
CA ASP A 186 -5.96 20.26 -7.36
C ASP A 186 -5.39 21.70 -7.27
N PRO A 187 -6.18 22.71 -6.84
CA PRO A 187 -5.76 24.11 -6.84
C PRO A 187 -4.45 24.38 -6.10
N GLU A 188 -4.26 23.79 -4.92
CA GLU A 188 -3.04 23.98 -4.12
C GLU A 188 -1.79 23.45 -4.82
N ARG A 189 -1.92 22.39 -5.65
CA ARG A 189 -0.80 21.83 -6.43
C ARG A 189 -0.62 22.57 -7.74
N VAL A 190 -1.69 23.08 -8.34
CA VAL A 190 -1.59 24.01 -9.47
C VAL A 190 -0.75 25.23 -9.10
N GLU A 191 -0.96 25.83 -7.93
CA GLU A 191 -0.15 26.95 -7.45
C GLU A 191 1.36 26.67 -7.50
N ARG A 192 1.79 25.48 -7.08
CA ARG A 192 3.21 25.09 -7.02
C ARG A 192 3.75 24.47 -8.31
N ALA A 193 2.89 23.84 -9.11
CA ALA A 193 3.30 23.14 -10.34
C ALA A 193 3.13 23.97 -11.61
N HIS A 194 2.39 25.11 -11.55
CA HIS A 194 2.07 25.88 -12.74
C HIS A 194 3.30 26.41 -13.45
N ALA A 195 4.21 27.10 -12.75
CA ALA A 195 5.41 27.66 -13.37
C ALA A 195 6.31 26.59 -13.99
N PRO A 196 6.63 25.48 -13.30
CA PRO A 196 7.34 24.33 -13.88
C PRO A 196 6.67 23.74 -15.11
N ALA A 197 5.37 23.50 -15.08
CA ALA A 197 4.63 22.89 -16.20
C ALA A 197 4.53 23.86 -17.39
N HIS A 198 4.19 25.11 -17.13
CA HIS A 198 4.03 26.14 -18.17
C HIS A 198 5.33 26.39 -18.95
N SER A 199 6.47 26.44 -18.26
CA SER A 199 7.79 26.63 -18.90
C SER A 199 8.14 25.51 -19.88
N ARG A 200 7.55 24.32 -19.69
CA ARG A 200 7.74 23.13 -20.55
C ARG A 200 6.59 22.89 -21.53
N GLY A 201 5.59 23.80 -21.56
CA GLY A 201 4.42 23.66 -22.42
C GLY A 201 3.48 22.51 -22.03
N ILE A 202 3.53 22.04 -20.78
CA ILE A 202 2.70 20.95 -20.27
C ILE A 202 1.33 21.51 -19.88
N PRO A 203 0.22 21.05 -20.49
CA PRO A 203 -1.12 21.47 -20.12
C PRO A 203 -1.51 20.90 -18.75
N ILE A 204 -2.37 21.67 -18.04
CA ILE A 204 -2.87 21.28 -16.72
C ILE A 204 -4.40 21.18 -16.77
N ILE A 205 -4.94 20.07 -16.25
CA ILE A 205 -6.36 19.93 -15.90
C ILE A 205 -6.49 20.14 -14.40
N MET A 206 -7.23 21.17 -13.99
CA MET A 206 -7.44 21.48 -12.58
C MET A 206 -8.79 20.93 -12.11
N VAL A 207 -8.74 20.04 -11.12
CA VAL A 207 -9.94 19.55 -10.42
C VAL A 207 -10.33 20.52 -9.30
N ARG A 208 -11.63 20.66 -9.01
CA ARG A 208 -12.15 21.48 -7.88
C ARG A 208 -11.65 22.93 -7.87
N GLY A 209 -11.49 23.53 -9.05
CA GLY A 209 -10.93 24.88 -9.23
C GLY A 209 -11.93 26.02 -9.23
N ASP A 210 -13.13 25.86 -8.71
CA ASP A 210 -14.26 26.81 -8.82
C ASP A 210 -13.97 28.19 -8.20
N GLN A 211 -12.96 28.28 -7.33
CA GLN A 211 -12.59 29.52 -6.63
C GLN A 211 -11.50 30.34 -7.34
N LEU A 212 -10.89 29.80 -8.41
CA LEU A 212 -9.84 30.47 -9.17
C LEU A 212 -10.44 31.07 -10.45
N ASP A 213 -10.58 32.40 -10.50
CA ASP A 213 -11.03 33.13 -11.68
C ASP A 213 -10.22 34.43 -11.85
N PRO A 214 -9.50 34.62 -12.99
CA PRO A 214 -9.34 33.70 -14.12
C PRO A 214 -8.38 32.55 -13.84
N ASN A 215 -8.54 31.44 -14.59
CA ASN A 215 -7.58 30.35 -14.57
C ASN A 215 -6.20 30.82 -15.03
N PRO A 216 -5.10 30.33 -14.45
CA PRO A 216 -3.76 30.56 -14.99
C PRO A 216 -3.63 30.08 -16.45
N THR A 217 -2.75 30.71 -17.23
CA THR A 217 -2.51 30.35 -18.64
C THR A 217 -2.09 28.88 -18.76
N GLY A 218 -2.73 28.13 -19.68
CA GLY A 218 -2.45 26.72 -19.88
C GLY A 218 -3.17 25.76 -18.90
N VAL A 219 -3.98 26.32 -18.00
CA VAL A 219 -4.80 25.55 -17.06
C VAL A 219 -6.25 25.55 -17.53
N ARG A 220 -6.87 24.36 -17.60
CA ARG A 220 -8.31 24.21 -17.84
C ARG A 220 -8.96 23.48 -16.68
N ARG A 221 -10.20 23.86 -16.37
CA ARG A 221 -10.97 23.17 -15.32
C ARG A 221 -11.44 21.81 -15.80
N TYR A 222 -11.60 20.90 -14.88
CA TYR A 222 -12.08 19.54 -15.14
C TYR A 222 -13.44 19.52 -15.84
N ASP A 223 -14.39 20.32 -15.38
CA ASP A 223 -15.74 20.45 -15.93
C ASP A 223 -15.80 21.12 -17.31
N GLU A 224 -14.78 21.90 -17.69
CA GLU A 224 -14.62 22.46 -19.04
C GLU A 224 -14.10 21.44 -20.07
N VAL A 225 -13.50 20.34 -19.58
CA VAL A 225 -12.78 19.37 -20.39
C VAL A 225 -13.52 18.05 -20.47
N VAL A 226 -14.12 17.63 -19.36
CA VAL A 226 -14.75 16.32 -19.21
C VAL A 226 -16.25 16.42 -19.52
N ASN A 227 -16.69 15.73 -20.56
CA ASN A 227 -18.09 15.66 -20.94
C ASN A 227 -18.65 14.29 -20.56
N LEU A 228 -19.47 14.25 -19.49
CA LEU A 228 -20.10 13.01 -19.02
C LEU A 228 -21.02 12.43 -20.11
N GLY A 229 -20.69 11.22 -20.55
CA GLY A 229 -21.38 10.54 -21.64
C GLY A 229 -20.47 10.24 -22.83
N ASP A 230 -19.29 10.85 -22.89
CA ASP A 230 -18.28 10.47 -23.87
C ASP A 230 -17.79 9.04 -23.60
N PRO A 231 -17.65 8.19 -24.63
CA PRO A 231 -17.31 6.79 -24.45
C PRO A 231 -15.83 6.60 -24.16
N MET A 232 -15.49 5.54 -23.43
CA MET A 232 -14.11 5.08 -23.26
C MET A 232 -13.45 4.82 -24.61
N PRO A 233 -12.30 5.41 -24.91
CA PRO A 233 -11.51 5.06 -26.09
C PRO A 233 -11.06 3.58 -26.06
N VAL A 234 -11.04 2.95 -27.22
CA VAL A 234 -10.56 1.57 -27.35
C VAL A 234 -9.07 1.58 -27.64
N VAL A 235 -8.27 1.12 -26.67
CA VAL A 235 -6.82 1.01 -26.78
C VAL A 235 -6.40 -0.39 -26.34
N GLU A 236 -5.52 -1.03 -27.11
CA GLU A 236 -4.91 -2.30 -26.70
C GLU A 236 -3.80 -2.05 -25.69
N VAL A 237 -3.94 -2.62 -24.50
CA VAL A 237 -2.99 -2.51 -23.39
C VAL A 237 -2.47 -3.89 -23.06
N ASP A 238 -1.16 -4.07 -23.20
CA ASP A 238 -0.48 -5.32 -22.89
C ASP A 238 -0.23 -5.43 -21.37
N PRO A 239 -0.24 -6.64 -20.80
CA PRO A 239 0.16 -6.83 -19.39
C PRO A 239 1.54 -6.26 -19.02
N ASP A 240 2.47 -6.27 -19.97
CA ASP A 240 3.84 -5.83 -19.76
C ASP A 240 4.10 -4.35 -20.15
N ASP A 241 3.05 -3.61 -20.58
CA ASP A 241 3.13 -2.16 -20.71
C ASP A 241 3.35 -1.49 -19.36
N ASP A 242 4.05 -0.36 -19.35
CA ASP A 242 4.22 0.49 -18.17
C ASP A 242 2.86 1.04 -17.72
N ALA A 243 2.57 0.88 -16.45
CA ALA A 243 1.33 1.35 -15.85
C ALA A 243 1.56 2.55 -14.93
N THR A 244 2.51 2.46 -14.01
CA THR A 244 2.70 3.49 -12.99
C THR A 244 4.15 3.88 -12.82
N ILE A 245 4.37 5.16 -12.51
CA ILE A 245 5.62 5.67 -11.93
C ILE A 245 5.28 6.22 -10.56
N LEU A 246 5.74 5.52 -9.51
CA LEU A 246 5.60 5.94 -8.13
C LEU A 246 6.96 6.40 -7.60
N TYR A 247 7.06 7.66 -7.19
CA TYR A 247 8.31 8.19 -6.67
C TYR A 247 8.57 7.73 -5.24
N THR A 248 9.77 7.16 -5.02
CA THR A 248 10.23 6.76 -3.69
C THR A 248 11.05 7.88 -3.05
N SER A 249 10.97 8.01 -1.74
CA SER A 249 11.87 8.89 -0.98
C SER A 249 13.25 8.26 -0.92
N GLY A 250 14.11 8.55 -1.90
CA GLY A 250 15.49 8.08 -1.90
C GLY A 250 16.27 8.56 -0.68
N THR A 251 17.12 7.71 -0.11
CA THR A 251 18.02 8.08 0.99
C THR A 251 19.22 8.93 0.55
N THR A 252 19.43 9.07 -0.76
CA THR A 252 20.67 9.63 -1.36
C THR A 252 20.46 10.89 -2.19
N GLY A 253 19.31 11.59 -2.07
CA GLY A 253 19.06 12.82 -2.83
C GLY A 253 17.63 12.90 -3.37
N PHE A 254 17.48 13.17 -4.67
CA PHE A 254 16.17 13.27 -5.31
C PHE A 254 15.42 11.94 -5.35
N PRO A 255 14.08 11.96 -5.28
CA PRO A 255 13.25 10.76 -5.38
C PRO A 255 13.47 10.02 -6.70
N LYS A 256 13.37 8.67 -6.67
CA LYS A 256 13.45 7.84 -7.86
C LYS A 256 12.05 7.37 -8.27
N GLY A 257 11.73 7.45 -9.55
CA GLY A 257 10.46 6.98 -10.10
C GLY A 257 10.48 5.45 -10.31
N ALA A 258 9.82 4.70 -9.47
CA ALA A 258 9.68 3.24 -9.59
C ALA A 258 8.62 2.89 -10.65
N VAL A 259 9.01 2.21 -11.71
CA VAL A 259 8.15 1.86 -12.86
C VAL A 259 7.56 0.47 -12.66
N SER A 260 6.24 0.38 -12.59
CA SER A 260 5.53 -0.91 -12.55
C SER A 260 4.73 -1.14 -13.84
N THR A 261 4.75 -2.38 -14.34
CA THR A 261 3.89 -2.81 -15.44
C THR A 261 2.48 -3.11 -14.93
N HIS A 262 1.49 -3.18 -15.84
CA HIS A 262 0.15 -3.64 -15.51
C HIS A 262 0.18 -5.02 -14.84
N ARG A 263 0.98 -5.96 -15.35
CA ARG A 263 1.20 -7.28 -14.76
C ARG A 263 1.66 -7.19 -13.31
N ALA A 264 2.65 -6.35 -13.04
CA ALA A 264 3.23 -6.23 -11.71
C ALA A 264 2.21 -5.72 -10.69
N VAL A 265 1.47 -4.67 -11.03
CA VAL A 265 0.43 -4.11 -10.15
C VAL A 265 -0.70 -5.10 -9.91
N VAL A 266 -1.21 -5.75 -10.98
CA VAL A 266 -2.33 -6.71 -10.90
C VAL A 266 -1.95 -7.94 -10.08
N ASN A 267 -0.76 -8.51 -10.27
CA ASN A 267 -0.32 -9.66 -9.48
C ASN A 267 -0.07 -9.29 -8.01
N GLY A 268 0.53 -8.13 -7.73
CA GLY A 268 0.65 -7.61 -6.37
C GLY A 268 -0.71 -7.46 -5.68
N LEU A 269 -1.67 -6.87 -6.37
CA LEU A 269 -3.05 -6.71 -5.88
C LEU A 269 -3.71 -8.06 -5.58
N MET A 270 -3.67 -9.00 -6.52
CA MET A 270 -4.26 -10.34 -6.32
C MET A 270 -3.58 -11.11 -5.19
N ALA A 271 -2.30 -10.85 -4.94
CA ALA A 271 -1.59 -11.49 -3.84
C ALA A 271 -2.10 -11.04 -2.46
N PHE A 272 -2.53 -9.78 -2.31
CA PHE A 272 -3.25 -9.33 -1.09
C PHE A 272 -4.57 -10.08 -0.91
N TRP A 273 -5.36 -10.24 -1.99
CA TRP A 273 -6.63 -10.98 -1.93
C TRP A 273 -6.39 -12.47 -1.63
N CYS A 274 -5.39 -13.06 -2.25
CA CYS A 274 -4.96 -14.43 -1.99
C CYS A 274 -4.57 -14.63 -0.52
N SER A 275 -3.76 -13.72 0.05
CA SER A 275 -3.35 -13.77 1.46
C SER A 275 -4.53 -13.72 2.41
N SER A 276 -5.51 -12.85 2.15
CA SER A 276 -6.76 -12.81 2.93
C SER A 276 -7.55 -14.12 2.80
N THR A 277 -7.63 -14.70 1.60
CA THR A 277 -8.33 -15.97 1.36
C THR A 277 -7.62 -17.13 2.06
N ILE A 278 -6.28 -17.15 2.11
CA ILE A 278 -5.49 -18.13 2.87
C ILE A 278 -5.85 -18.07 4.36
N GLN A 279 -5.91 -16.87 4.94
CA GLN A 279 -6.30 -16.71 6.35
C GLN A 279 -7.74 -17.18 6.61
N THR A 280 -8.66 -16.87 5.71
CA THR A 280 -10.04 -17.36 5.77
C THR A 280 -10.09 -18.89 5.70
N ALA A 281 -9.30 -19.52 4.82
CA ALA A 281 -9.23 -20.98 4.71
C ALA A 281 -8.64 -21.65 5.96
N ARG A 282 -7.71 -20.99 6.65
CA ARG A 282 -7.10 -21.49 7.90
C ARG A 282 -8.01 -21.41 9.09
N LYS A 283 -8.69 -20.28 9.27
CA LYS A 283 -9.38 -19.91 10.53
C LYS A 283 -10.90 -19.94 10.43
N GLY A 284 -11.45 -20.01 9.20
CA GLY A 284 -12.89 -19.88 8.96
C GLY A 284 -13.40 -18.45 9.21
N GLU A 285 -12.51 -17.48 9.40
CA GLU A 285 -12.83 -16.09 9.66
C GLU A 285 -12.74 -15.27 8.37
N ASP A 286 -13.79 -14.53 8.03
CA ASP A 286 -13.76 -13.57 6.94
C ASP A 286 -13.13 -12.25 7.42
N LEU A 287 -11.85 -12.05 7.08
CA LEU A 287 -11.10 -10.86 7.48
C LEU A 287 -11.48 -9.59 6.70
N MET A 288 -12.18 -9.73 5.57
CA MET A 288 -12.57 -8.58 4.73
C MET A 288 -13.94 -7.99 5.12
N GLY A 289 -14.84 -8.80 5.64
CA GLY A 289 -16.19 -8.37 6.03
C GLY A 289 -16.62 -8.97 7.37
N GLY A 290 -17.02 -10.15 7.43
CA GLY A 290 -17.39 -10.92 8.63
C GLY A 290 -18.36 -10.25 9.62
N GLY A 291 -19.04 -11.06 10.44
CA GLY A 291 -19.93 -10.55 11.47
C GLY A 291 -21.17 -9.81 10.95
N GLY A 292 -21.53 -9.96 9.68
CA GLY A 292 -22.73 -9.36 9.08
C GLY A 292 -22.55 -7.96 8.50
N PHE A 293 -21.33 -7.42 8.50
CA PHE A 293 -21.02 -6.14 7.86
C PHE A 293 -20.51 -6.34 6.43
N ALA A 294 -20.95 -5.46 5.51
CA ALA A 294 -20.42 -5.42 4.16
C ALA A 294 -18.97 -4.86 4.19
N PRO A 295 -18.05 -5.39 3.35
CA PRO A 295 -16.68 -4.90 3.30
C PRO A 295 -16.60 -3.40 3.01
N CYS A 296 -15.90 -2.68 3.87
CA CYS A 296 -15.73 -1.24 3.80
C CYS A 296 -14.35 -0.85 4.33
N PHE A 297 -13.54 -0.21 3.50
CA PHE A 297 -12.20 0.26 3.87
C PHE A 297 -12.21 1.76 4.16
N ILE A 298 -11.36 2.19 5.08
CA ILE A 298 -11.08 3.60 5.27
C ILE A 298 -9.70 3.93 4.70
N LEU A 299 -9.64 4.91 3.79
CA LEU A 299 -8.43 5.41 3.17
C LEU A 299 -7.90 6.60 3.97
N ILE A 300 -6.85 6.39 4.72
CA ILE A 300 -6.19 7.40 5.56
C ILE A 300 -4.76 7.69 5.11
N VAL A 301 -4.17 6.80 4.32
CA VAL A 301 -2.86 6.96 3.70
C VAL A 301 -3.00 7.62 2.33
N PRO A 302 -1.98 8.36 1.85
CA PRO A 302 -2.09 9.04 0.56
C PRO A 302 -2.22 8.09 -0.63
N LEU A 303 -3.07 8.44 -1.60
CA LEU A 303 -3.25 7.70 -2.87
C LEU A 303 -2.00 7.74 -3.76
N PHE A 304 -1.19 8.81 -3.69
CA PHE A 304 0.08 8.88 -4.43
C PHE A 304 1.16 7.95 -3.84
N HIS A 305 0.90 7.30 -2.72
CA HIS A 305 1.78 6.28 -2.12
C HIS A 305 1.24 4.88 -2.42
N VAL A 306 2.15 3.93 -2.66
CA VAL A 306 1.81 2.56 -3.03
C VAL A 306 0.81 1.90 -2.08
N THR A 307 0.89 2.15 -0.77
CA THR A 307 -0.02 1.58 0.23
C THR A 307 -1.47 2.07 0.06
N GLY A 308 -1.67 3.35 -0.21
CA GLY A 308 -3.01 3.89 -0.47
C GLY A 308 -3.56 3.41 -1.82
N CYS A 309 -2.70 3.38 -2.83
CA CYS A 309 -3.07 3.04 -4.19
C CYS A 309 -3.40 1.54 -4.36
N VAL A 310 -2.45 0.64 -4.07
CA VAL A 310 -2.58 -0.78 -4.43
C VAL A 310 -3.41 -1.57 -3.42
N PRO A 311 -2.97 -1.81 -2.15
CA PRO A 311 -3.73 -2.67 -1.24
C PRO A 311 -5.06 -2.07 -0.77
N VAL A 312 -5.25 -0.74 -0.80
CA VAL A 312 -6.49 -0.11 -0.32
C VAL A 312 -7.41 0.23 -1.50
N MET A 313 -7.06 1.22 -2.32
CA MET A 313 -7.95 1.74 -3.37
C MET A 313 -8.23 0.69 -4.46
N LEU A 314 -7.19 0.05 -5.02
CA LEU A 314 -7.39 -0.96 -6.07
C LEU A 314 -8.09 -2.21 -5.53
N SER A 315 -7.90 -2.58 -4.25
CA SER A 315 -8.68 -3.67 -3.64
C SER A 315 -10.16 -3.34 -3.60
N CYS A 316 -10.52 -2.12 -3.14
CA CYS A 316 -11.92 -1.70 -3.12
C CYS A 316 -12.52 -1.67 -4.54
N PHE A 317 -11.77 -1.18 -5.51
CA PHE A 317 -12.22 -1.11 -6.90
C PHE A 317 -12.46 -2.52 -7.47
N GLY A 318 -11.49 -3.42 -7.36
CA GLY A 318 -11.55 -4.76 -7.95
C GLY A 318 -12.52 -5.71 -7.26
N MET A 319 -12.66 -5.61 -5.94
CA MET A 319 -13.55 -6.45 -5.12
C MET A 319 -14.92 -5.81 -4.89
N LYS A 320 -15.16 -4.63 -5.41
CA LYS A 320 -16.39 -3.85 -5.25
C LYS A 320 -16.74 -3.56 -3.78
N PHE A 321 -15.73 -3.14 -3.01
CA PHE A 321 -15.87 -2.72 -1.62
C PHE A 321 -16.10 -1.22 -1.52
N LYS A 322 -16.82 -0.79 -0.51
CA LYS A 322 -16.96 0.62 -0.18
C LYS A 322 -15.62 1.19 0.31
N LEU A 323 -15.27 2.40 -0.17
CA LEU A 323 -14.09 3.14 0.19
C LEU A 323 -14.46 4.48 0.84
N VAL A 324 -14.22 4.60 2.12
CA VAL A 324 -14.38 5.85 2.87
C VAL A 324 -13.06 6.62 2.84
N MET A 325 -13.06 7.84 2.29
CA MET A 325 -11.84 8.61 2.08
C MET A 325 -11.74 9.75 3.09
N MET A 326 -10.55 9.94 3.66
CA MET A 326 -10.22 11.10 4.49
C MET A 326 -9.25 12.02 3.75
N HIS A 327 -9.56 13.31 3.74
CA HIS A 327 -8.68 14.33 3.17
C HIS A 327 -7.40 14.53 4.00
N ARG A 328 -7.56 14.52 5.34
CA ARG A 328 -6.47 14.64 6.33
C ARG A 328 -6.72 13.68 7.48
N TRP A 329 -5.65 13.12 8.02
CA TRP A 329 -5.75 12.28 9.21
C TRP A 329 -6.23 13.08 10.43
N ASN A 330 -7.21 12.55 11.11
CA ASN A 330 -7.68 12.99 12.43
C ASN A 330 -8.36 11.79 13.12
N PRO A 331 -7.90 11.36 14.30
CA PRO A 331 -8.40 10.15 14.95
C PRO A 331 -9.89 10.21 15.32
N ASP A 332 -10.39 11.36 15.78
CA ASP A 332 -11.81 11.52 16.13
C ASP A 332 -12.72 11.44 14.89
N THR A 333 -12.28 12.03 13.79
CA THR A 333 -12.99 11.91 12.51
C THR A 333 -12.97 10.47 12.00
N ALA A 334 -11.84 9.76 12.13
CA ALA A 334 -11.73 8.35 11.76
C ALA A 334 -12.70 7.48 12.58
N LEU A 335 -12.73 7.66 13.91
CA LEU A 335 -13.65 6.94 14.81
C LEU A 335 -15.12 7.19 14.45
N ARG A 336 -15.48 8.44 14.18
CA ARG A 336 -16.85 8.79 13.73
C ARG A 336 -17.20 8.12 12.40
N LEU A 337 -16.28 8.12 11.43
CA LEU A 337 -16.50 7.47 10.13
C LEU A 337 -16.57 5.94 10.25
N ILE A 338 -15.77 5.34 11.13
CA ILE A 338 -15.82 3.90 11.42
C ILE A 338 -17.21 3.51 11.89
N GLU A 339 -17.79 4.26 12.82
CA GLU A 339 -19.15 4.00 13.30
C GLU A 339 -20.20 4.25 12.22
N SER A 340 -20.21 5.46 11.63
CA SER A 340 -21.27 5.88 10.70
C SER A 340 -21.28 5.08 9.40
N GLU A 341 -20.13 4.71 8.87
CA GLU A 341 -20.00 3.98 7.60
C GLU A 341 -19.81 2.46 7.77
N ARG A 342 -19.73 1.98 9.03
CA ARG A 342 -19.50 0.57 9.35
C ARG A 342 -18.21 0.04 8.70
N VAL A 343 -17.13 0.79 8.85
CA VAL A 343 -15.81 0.42 8.31
C VAL A 343 -15.37 -0.93 8.87
N THR A 344 -14.94 -1.84 7.99
CA THR A 344 -14.49 -3.19 8.38
C THR A 344 -12.97 -3.33 8.35
N ALA A 345 -12.26 -2.53 7.57
CA ALA A 345 -10.81 -2.60 7.44
C ALA A 345 -10.17 -1.21 7.57
N PHE A 346 -9.22 -1.12 8.48
CA PHE A 346 -8.37 0.04 8.71
C PHE A 346 -6.93 -0.33 8.34
N VAL A 347 -6.36 0.35 7.33
CA VAL A 347 -4.99 0.15 6.87
C VAL A 347 -4.24 1.48 6.94
N GLY A 348 -3.26 1.56 7.82
CA GLY A 348 -2.49 2.76 8.06
C GLY A 348 -1.06 2.48 8.49
N VAL A 349 -0.39 3.49 9.02
CA VAL A 349 0.87 3.31 9.73
C VAL A 349 0.60 3.05 11.22
N PRO A 350 1.49 2.36 11.93
CA PRO A 350 1.28 1.97 13.33
C PRO A 350 0.86 3.12 14.26
N THR A 351 1.40 4.32 14.05
CA THR A 351 1.04 5.52 14.84
C THR A 351 -0.42 5.94 14.69
N GLN A 352 -1.04 5.72 13.54
CA GLN A 352 -2.45 6.07 13.34
C GLN A 352 -3.38 5.15 14.14
N SER A 353 -3.03 3.86 14.28
CA SER A 353 -3.74 2.95 15.19
C SER A 353 -3.54 3.37 16.65
N TRP A 354 -2.35 3.82 16.99
CA TRP A 354 -2.03 4.35 18.32
C TRP A 354 -2.85 5.60 18.64
N ASP A 355 -2.87 6.59 17.71
CA ASP A 355 -3.64 7.82 17.85
C ASP A 355 -5.13 7.57 18.12
N MET A 356 -5.73 6.56 17.44
CA MET A 356 -7.13 6.19 17.69
C MET A 356 -7.33 5.64 19.11
N LEU A 357 -6.44 4.74 19.56
CA LEU A 357 -6.54 4.13 20.90
C LEU A 357 -6.31 5.14 22.04
N GLU A 358 -5.52 6.18 21.78
CA GLU A 358 -5.23 7.27 22.72
C GLU A 358 -6.29 8.39 22.70
N SER A 359 -7.16 8.42 21.67
CA SER A 359 -8.18 9.46 21.58
C SER A 359 -9.15 9.42 22.78
N PRO A 360 -9.39 10.56 23.46
CA PRO A 360 -10.43 10.66 24.50
C PRO A 360 -11.84 10.33 24.01
N SER A 361 -12.01 10.27 22.69
CA SER A 361 -13.28 9.93 22.04
C SER A 361 -13.41 8.46 21.69
N PHE A 362 -12.36 7.64 21.87
CA PHE A 362 -12.37 6.23 21.49
C PHE A 362 -13.58 5.45 22.02
N SER A 363 -13.87 5.60 23.32
CA SER A 363 -14.99 4.91 23.99
C SER A 363 -16.38 5.46 23.63
N LYS A 364 -16.46 6.57 22.88
CA LYS A 364 -17.74 7.20 22.49
C LYS A 364 -18.32 6.63 21.19
N TYR A 365 -17.49 5.95 20.39
CA TYR A 365 -17.88 5.44 19.07
C TYR A 365 -17.90 3.92 19.04
N ASP A 366 -18.85 3.37 18.28
CA ASP A 366 -18.95 1.93 18.01
C ASP A 366 -17.96 1.50 16.93
N THR A 367 -16.89 0.81 17.36
CA THR A 367 -15.86 0.25 16.46
C THR A 367 -16.07 -1.25 16.19
N SER A 368 -17.22 -1.84 16.55
CA SER A 368 -17.50 -3.28 16.44
C SER A 368 -17.53 -3.81 14.99
N SER A 369 -17.65 -2.92 13.99
CA SER A 369 -17.58 -3.29 12.58
C SER A 369 -16.15 -3.63 12.13
N LEU A 370 -15.11 -3.06 12.77
CA LEU A 370 -13.72 -3.33 12.41
C LEU A 370 -13.36 -4.80 12.60
N ALA A 371 -12.90 -5.45 11.54
CA ALA A 371 -12.38 -6.81 11.55
C ALA A 371 -10.84 -6.80 11.48
N THR A 372 -10.25 -5.86 10.73
CA THR A 372 -8.81 -5.75 10.53
C THR A 372 -8.33 -4.36 10.89
N ILE A 373 -7.31 -4.30 11.73
CA ILE A 373 -6.61 -3.07 12.09
C ILE A 373 -5.15 -3.30 11.77
N GLY A 374 -4.73 -2.76 10.64
CA GLY A 374 -3.45 -3.09 10.07
C GLY A 374 -2.58 -1.91 9.80
N GLY A 375 -1.33 -2.24 9.61
CA GLY A 375 -0.32 -1.30 9.26
C GLY A 375 0.78 -1.91 8.41
N GLY A 376 1.57 -1.02 7.84
CA GLY A 376 2.76 -1.34 7.09
C GLY A 376 3.57 -0.08 6.88
N GLY A 377 4.71 -0.19 6.20
CA GLY A 377 5.56 0.95 5.88
C GLY A 377 6.40 1.50 7.03
N ALA A 378 6.18 1.05 8.26
CA ALA A 378 7.00 1.36 9.43
C ALA A 378 6.99 0.19 10.42
N PRO A 379 8.03 0.04 11.26
CA PRO A 379 8.01 -0.89 12.39
C PRO A 379 6.87 -0.58 13.35
N ALA A 380 6.21 -1.63 13.86
CA ALA A 380 5.18 -1.49 14.88
C ALA A 380 5.74 -1.89 16.25
N PRO A 381 5.59 -1.04 17.29
CA PRO A 381 5.94 -1.44 18.66
C PRO A 381 5.11 -2.66 19.09
N THR A 382 5.75 -3.62 19.77
CA THR A 382 5.07 -4.85 20.24
C THR A 382 3.88 -4.56 21.15
N LYS A 383 3.99 -3.52 21.97
CA LYS A 383 2.86 -3.03 22.80
C LYS A 383 1.62 -2.63 22.00
N LEU A 384 1.79 -2.15 20.76
CA LEU A 384 0.65 -1.78 19.93
C LEU A 384 -0.17 -3.01 19.54
N VAL A 385 0.47 -4.15 19.26
CA VAL A 385 -0.21 -5.42 18.94
C VAL A 385 -1.15 -5.81 20.06
N ASP A 386 -0.64 -5.83 21.29
CA ASP A 386 -1.41 -6.13 22.50
C ASP A 386 -2.56 -5.13 22.74
N ARG A 387 -2.30 -3.84 22.50
CA ARG A 387 -3.32 -2.79 22.69
C ARG A 387 -4.44 -2.89 21.66
N VAL A 388 -4.11 -3.19 20.40
CA VAL A 388 -5.11 -3.43 19.36
C VAL A 388 -5.95 -4.66 19.70
N GLU A 389 -5.31 -5.77 20.09
CA GLU A 389 -6.02 -7.00 20.45
C GLU A 389 -6.99 -6.82 21.64
N LYS A 390 -6.62 -5.99 22.61
CA LYS A 390 -7.44 -5.73 23.81
C LYS A 390 -8.43 -4.57 23.65
N GLY A 391 -8.12 -3.60 22.78
CA GLY A 391 -8.88 -2.36 22.64
C GLY A 391 -10.08 -2.48 21.71
N PHE A 392 -10.02 -3.32 20.70
CA PHE A 392 -11.10 -3.48 19.72
C PHE A 392 -11.86 -4.79 19.92
N THR A 393 -13.19 -4.74 19.87
CA THR A 393 -14.05 -5.90 20.13
C THR A 393 -13.84 -7.06 19.15
N ARG A 394 -13.61 -6.75 17.87
CA ARG A 394 -13.43 -7.72 16.78
C ARG A 394 -12.15 -7.47 15.99
N GLY A 395 -11.63 -6.25 16.06
CA GLY A 395 -10.48 -5.83 15.29
C GLY A 395 -9.24 -6.62 15.65
N ARG A 396 -8.66 -7.32 14.67
CA ARG A 396 -7.43 -8.07 14.84
C ARG A 396 -6.23 -7.29 14.31
N PRO A 397 -5.10 -7.31 15.01
CA PRO A 397 -3.89 -6.67 14.55
C PRO A 397 -3.37 -7.34 13.27
N ASN A 398 -2.83 -6.53 12.36
CA ASN A 398 -2.28 -6.96 11.08
C ASN A 398 -1.01 -6.17 10.79
N ILE A 399 -0.03 -6.81 10.18
CA ILE A 399 1.16 -6.15 9.64
C ILE A 399 1.54 -6.74 8.30
N GLY A 400 2.08 -5.93 7.41
CA GLY A 400 2.66 -6.34 6.14
C GLY A 400 3.98 -5.61 5.86
N TYR A 401 4.93 -6.35 5.31
CA TYR A 401 6.15 -5.82 4.76
C TYR A 401 6.05 -5.75 3.25
N GLY A 402 6.47 -4.64 2.71
CA GLY A 402 6.54 -4.39 1.27
C GLY A 402 7.01 -2.97 1.03
N MET A 403 7.37 -2.69 -0.19
CA MET A 403 7.92 -1.41 -0.60
C MET A 403 7.31 -0.98 -1.94
N THR A 404 7.57 0.23 -2.37
CA THR A 404 7.09 0.71 -3.68
C THR A 404 7.56 -0.21 -4.78
N GLU A 405 8.79 -0.70 -4.66
CA GLU A 405 9.44 -1.59 -5.60
C GLU A 405 8.83 -3.01 -5.68
N THR A 406 7.94 -3.36 -4.75
CA THR A 406 7.19 -4.63 -4.78
C THR A 406 5.68 -4.43 -4.90
N ASN A 407 5.23 -3.23 -5.32
CA ASN A 407 3.81 -2.85 -5.35
C ASN A 407 3.12 -3.08 -3.99
N ALA A 408 3.81 -2.74 -2.91
CA ALA A 408 3.44 -2.92 -1.50
C ALA A 408 3.31 -4.38 -1.04
N PHE A 409 3.37 -5.38 -1.92
CA PHE A 409 3.18 -6.78 -1.54
C PHE A 409 4.50 -7.43 -1.09
N GLY A 410 4.40 -8.19 -0.02
CA GLY A 410 5.44 -9.04 0.56
C GLY A 410 4.87 -9.85 1.73
N PRO A 411 5.71 -10.37 2.63
CA PRO A 411 5.27 -11.08 3.82
C PRO A 411 4.32 -10.26 4.68
N GLY A 412 3.30 -10.92 5.19
CA GLY A 412 2.34 -10.33 6.11
C GLY A 412 1.69 -11.38 6.98
N HIS A 413 1.21 -10.97 8.15
CA HIS A 413 0.39 -11.82 9.01
C HIS A 413 -0.59 -11.02 9.87
N SER A 414 -1.52 -11.72 10.50
CA SER A 414 -2.60 -11.10 11.24
C SER A 414 -3.10 -12.00 12.37
N GLY A 415 -3.81 -11.40 13.32
CA GLY A 415 -4.45 -12.10 14.44
C GLY A 415 -3.45 -12.91 15.26
N ASP A 416 -3.78 -14.18 15.56
CA ASP A 416 -2.97 -15.00 16.48
C ASP A 416 -1.52 -15.18 16.02
N ASP A 417 -1.27 -15.33 14.72
CA ASP A 417 0.11 -15.43 14.20
C ASP A 417 0.90 -14.15 14.52
N TYR A 418 0.27 -12.98 14.43
CA TYR A 418 0.93 -11.72 14.77
C TYR A 418 1.07 -11.52 16.29
N VAL A 419 0.08 -11.93 17.07
CA VAL A 419 0.16 -11.88 18.55
C VAL A 419 1.28 -12.78 19.07
N THR A 420 1.48 -13.96 18.46
CA THR A 420 2.54 -14.91 18.87
C THR A 420 3.93 -14.52 18.35
N HIS A 421 4.01 -13.80 17.22
CA HIS A 421 5.26 -13.35 16.61
C HIS A 421 5.24 -11.82 16.36
N PRO A 422 5.12 -10.99 17.42
CA PRO A 422 4.83 -9.56 17.28
C PRO A 422 5.96 -8.73 16.66
N THR A 423 7.17 -9.28 16.55
CA THR A 423 8.32 -8.64 15.91
C THR A 423 8.56 -9.13 14.48
N SER A 424 7.82 -10.15 14.03
CA SER A 424 7.89 -10.66 12.65
C SER A 424 6.99 -9.85 11.73
N THR A 425 7.34 -9.82 10.44
CA THR A 425 6.53 -9.25 9.37
C THR A 425 5.72 -10.29 8.60
N GLY A 426 5.73 -11.54 9.04
CA GLY A 426 5.00 -12.66 8.44
C GLY A 426 5.89 -13.72 7.81
N ARG A 427 5.27 -14.71 7.18
CA ARG A 427 5.99 -15.85 6.60
C ARG A 427 6.67 -15.50 5.28
N ALA A 428 7.92 -15.92 5.11
CA ALA A 428 8.69 -15.73 3.88
C ALA A 428 8.11 -16.48 2.68
N ARG A 429 7.41 -17.60 2.91
CA ARG A 429 6.70 -18.34 1.85
C ARG A 429 5.41 -17.61 1.49
N THR A 430 5.33 -17.05 0.28
CA THR A 430 4.15 -16.37 -0.25
C THR A 430 3.59 -17.05 -1.52
N SER A 431 2.45 -16.58 -2.02
CA SER A 431 1.82 -17.13 -3.22
C SER A 431 2.67 -16.97 -4.49
N ILE A 432 3.27 -15.80 -4.69
CA ILE A 432 3.93 -15.44 -5.96
C ILE A 432 5.35 -14.89 -5.81
N MET A 433 5.78 -14.59 -4.58
CA MET A 433 7.11 -14.00 -4.35
C MET A 433 8.04 -15.01 -3.71
N ASP A 434 9.27 -15.10 -4.19
CA ASP A 434 10.38 -15.77 -3.55
C ASP A 434 11.16 -14.79 -2.70
N ILE A 435 11.60 -15.22 -1.52
CA ILE A 435 12.35 -14.40 -0.56
C ILE A 435 13.57 -15.19 -0.11
N GLU A 436 14.72 -14.55 -0.18
CA GLU A 436 15.99 -15.09 0.29
C GLU A 436 16.68 -14.06 1.19
N ILE A 437 17.45 -14.57 2.14
CA ILE A 437 18.42 -13.78 2.90
C ILE A 437 19.79 -14.03 2.29
N ARG A 438 20.49 -12.97 1.91
CA ARG A 438 21.80 -13.07 1.25
C ARG A 438 22.88 -12.30 2.01
N ASP A 439 24.10 -12.80 1.92
CA ASP A 439 25.29 -12.13 2.45
C ASP A 439 25.74 -10.98 1.55
N GLU A 440 26.79 -10.26 1.97
CA GLU A 440 27.40 -9.15 1.23
C GLU A 440 27.94 -9.55 -0.16
N SER A 441 28.17 -10.85 -0.40
CA SER A 441 28.57 -11.39 -1.71
C SER A 441 27.38 -11.75 -2.60
N GLY A 442 26.14 -11.54 -2.14
CA GLY A 442 24.89 -11.86 -2.84
C GLY A 442 24.52 -13.34 -2.79
N LYS A 443 25.10 -14.15 -1.91
CA LYS A 443 24.82 -15.59 -1.78
C LYS A 443 23.80 -15.84 -0.68
N PRO A 444 22.84 -16.77 -0.90
CA PRO A 444 21.92 -17.19 0.14
C PRO A 444 22.63 -17.71 1.38
N VAL A 445 22.12 -17.32 2.55
CA VAL A 445 22.63 -17.76 3.86
C VAL A 445 21.69 -18.79 4.49
N PRO A 446 22.18 -19.64 5.43
CA PRO A 446 21.32 -20.57 6.16
C PRO A 446 20.22 -19.87 6.99
N THR A 447 19.12 -20.59 7.25
CA THR A 447 18.04 -20.18 8.15
C THR A 447 18.59 -19.71 9.50
N GLY A 448 18.03 -18.66 10.06
CA GLY A 448 18.46 -18.02 11.30
C GLY A 448 19.65 -17.05 11.13
N THR A 449 20.33 -17.08 10.00
CA THR A 449 21.46 -16.18 9.71
C THR A 449 20.93 -14.85 9.16
N ARG A 450 21.52 -13.75 9.64
CA ARG A 450 21.24 -12.40 9.18
C ARG A 450 21.89 -12.12 7.83
N GLY A 451 21.22 -11.35 6.99
CA GLY A 451 21.71 -10.83 5.73
C GLY A 451 20.70 -9.85 5.12
N GLU A 452 20.97 -9.42 3.90
CA GLU A 452 20.03 -8.57 3.17
C GLU A 452 18.84 -9.40 2.64
N ILE A 453 17.63 -8.81 2.74
CA ILE A 453 16.41 -9.41 2.23
C ILE A 453 16.33 -9.20 0.72
N TRP A 454 16.31 -10.29 -0.04
CA TRP A 454 16.16 -10.27 -1.49
C TRP A 454 14.82 -10.86 -1.89
N MET A 455 14.15 -10.23 -2.86
CA MET A 455 12.79 -10.59 -3.28
C MET A 455 12.71 -10.77 -4.79
N ARG A 456 12.00 -11.81 -5.25
CA ARG A 456 11.74 -12.04 -6.67
C ARG A 456 10.27 -12.42 -6.86
N GLY A 457 9.60 -11.76 -7.81
CA GLY A 457 8.20 -12.06 -8.15
C GLY A 457 7.68 -11.15 -9.26
N PRO A 458 6.51 -11.48 -9.83
CA PRO A 458 5.91 -10.72 -10.91
C PRO A 458 5.46 -9.32 -10.50
N ASN A 459 5.40 -9.06 -9.20
CA ASN A 459 5.01 -7.79 -8.60
C ASN A 459 6.19 -6.85 -8.34
N VAL A 460 7.41 -7.22 -8.70
CA VAL A 460 8.59 -6.35 -8.62
C VAL A 460 8.53 -5.32 -9.75
N ILE A 461 9.00 -4.10 -9.48
CA ILE A 461 9.13 -3.04 -10.50
C ILE A 461 10.02 -3.47 -11.65
N ARG A 462 9.75 -2.93 -12.83
CA ARG A 462 10.62 -3.18 -14.00
C ARG A 462 11.94 -2.44 -13.89
N CYS A 463 11.93 -1.19 -13.44
CA CYS A 463 13.12 -0.36 -13.33
C CYS A 463 12.84 0.92 -12.52
N TYR A 464 13.88 1.69 -12.25
CA TYR A 464 13.75 3.10 -11.92
C TYR A 464 13.81 3.94 -13.21
N TRP A 465 12.83 4.82 -13.38
CA TRP A 465 12.69 5.67 -14.57
C TRP A 465 13.94 6.51 -14.79
N ASN A 466 14.51 6.45 -16.00
CA ASN A 466 15.73 7.17 -16.39
C ASN A 466 16.94 6.98 -15.46
N LYS A 467 17.01 5.87 -14.69
CA LYS A 467 18.09 5.59 -13.75
C LYS A 467 18.61 4.14 -13.95
N PRO A 468 19.26 3.85 -15.08
CA PRO A 468 19.71 2.48 -15.39
C PRO A 468 20.74 1.95 -14.37
N GLU A 469 21.63 2.79 -13.88
CA GLU A 469 22.64 2.39 -12.88
C GLU A 469 21.96 2.00 -11.56
N ALA A 470 21.05 2.82 -11.05
CA ALA A 470 20.29 2.51 -9.84
C ALA A 470 19.41 1.26 -10.00
N THR A 471 18.91 1.02 -11.22
CA THR A 471 18.15 -0.20 -11.53
C THR A 471 19.06 -1.42 -11.45
N ALA A 472 20.24 -1.37 -12.08
CA ALA A 472 21.19 -2.48 -12.10
C ALA A 472 21.78 -2.78 -10.71
N GLU A 473 21.92 -1.77 -9.85
CA GLU A 473 22.34 -1.95 -8.45
C GLU A 473 21.25 -2.61 -7.59
N THR A 474 19.97 -2.35 -7.91
CA THR A 474 18.84 -2.79 -7.08
C THR A 474 18.21 -4.09 -7.58
N ILE A 475 18.18 -4.30 -8.91
CA ILE A 475 17.60 -5.51 -9.54
C ILE A 475 18.73 -6.29 -10.21
N VAL A 476 19.09 -7.42 -9.61
CA VAL A 476 20.18 -8.28 -10.08
C VAL A 476 19.64 -9.68 -10.37
N ASP A 477 19.76 -10.15 -11.60
CA ASP A 477 19.29 -11.46 -12.06
C ASP A 477 17.81 -11.73 -11.70
N GLY A 478 16.96 -10.71 -11.85
CA GLY A 478 15.52 -10.76 -11.53
C GLY A 478 15.19 -10.70 -10.03
N TRP A 479 16.19 -10.52 -9.16
CA TRP A 479 16.02 -10.33 -7.74
C TRP A 479 16.17 -8.87 -7.34
N LEU A 480 15.25 -8.39 -6.53
CA LEU A 480 15.28 -7.07 -5.90
C LEU A 480 16.07 -7.14 -4.59
N ALA A 481 17.17 -6.44 -4.51
CA ALA A 481 17.89 -6.17 -3.27
C ALA A 481 17.15 -5.05 -2.50
N SER A 482 16.54 -5.39 -1.36
CA SER A 482 15.65 -4.46 -0.66
C SER A 482 16.36 -3.32 0.07
N GLY A 483 17.63 -3.53 0.43
CA GLY A 483 18.38 -2.67 1.34
C GLY A 483 17.96 -2.81 2.81
N ASP A 484 17.03 -3.73 3.11
CA ASP A 484 16.62 -4.07 4.47
C ASP A 484 17.35 -5.33 4.93
N LEU A 485 17.83 -5.33 6.17
CA LEU A 485 18.52 -6.46 6.80
C LEU A 485 17.50 -7.28 7.61
N GLY A 486 17.63 -8.61 7.54
CA GLY A 486 16.72 -9.48 8.27
C GLY A 486 17.18 -10.92 8.30
N ARG A 487 16.36 -11.77 8.87
CA ARG A 487 16.54 -13.23 8.93
C ARG A 487 15.21 -13.95 8.82
N ILE A 488 15.26 -15.22 8.42
CA ILE A 488 14.12 -16.14 8.44
C ILE A 488 14.40 -17.17 9.52
N ASP A 489 13.45 -17.41 10.43
CA ASP A 489 13.59 -18.43 11.47
C ASP A 489 13.21 -19.84 10.98
N ASP A 490 13.35 -20.84 11.87
CA ASP A 490 13.05 -22.25 11.56
C ASP A 490 11.56 -22.52 11.30
N GLU A 491 10.67 -21.60 11.72
CA GLU A 491 9.24 -21.67 11.44
C GLU A 491 8.86 -20.95 10.13
N GLY A 492 9.84 -20.32 9.45
CA GLY A 492 9.68 -19.61 8.19
C GLY A 492 9.14 -18.17 8.35
N PHE A 493 9.20 -17.59 9.53
CA PHE A 493 8.87 -16.19 9.74
C PHE A 493 10.04 -15.27 9.40
N LEU A 494 9.75 -14.18 8.68
CA LEU A 494 10.69 -13.12 8.36
C LEU A 494 10.71 -12.06 9.46
N TYR A 495 11.89 -11.71 9.90
CA TYR A 495 12.15 -10.61 10.82
C TYR A 495 12.99 -9.56 10.11
N ILE A 496 12.50 -8.32 10.08
CA ILE A 496 13.28 -7.16 9.63
C ILE A 496 14.00 -6.62 10.86
N GLU A 497 15.31 -6.50 10.77
CA GLU A 497 16.12 -6.08 11.91
C GLU A 497 16.59 -4.64 11.79
N ASP A 498 16.92 -4.17 10.57
CA ASP A 498 17.22 -2.76 10.29
C ASP A 498 17.26 -2.48 8.78
N ARG A 499 17.56 -1.23 8.42
CA ARG A 499 18.03 -0.85 7.09
C ARG A 499 19.54 -0.82 7.05
N ALA A 500 20.14 -1.38 6.00
CA ALA A 500 21.59 -1.38 5.84
C ALA A 500 22.21 0.03 5.93
N LYS A 501 21.47 1.06 5.47
CA LYS A 501 21.90 2.47 5.49
C LYS A 501 21.57 3.24 6.78
N ASP A 502 20.68 2.70 7.62
CA ASP A 502 20.30 3.31 8.90
C ASP A 502 21.07 2.72 10.09
N MET A 503 21.79 1.60 9.87
CA MET A 503 22.64 0.94 10.85
C MET A 503 23.78 1.86 11.28
N VAL A 504 24.00 1.98 12.58
CA VAL A 504 25.09 2.79 13.16
C VAL A 504 26.34 1.95 13.25
N LEU A 505 27.42 2.38 12.59
CA LEU A 505 28.71 1.69 12.64
C LEU A 505 29.59 2.31 13.74
N ARG A 506 29.50 1.78 14.98
CA ARG A 506 30.17 2.31 16.14
C ARG A 506 31.43 1.50 16.47
N ALA A 507 32.61 2.04 16.20
CA ALA A 507 33.92 1.38 16.48
C ALA A 507 34.02 -0.03 15.86
N GLY A 508 33.40 -0.27 14.70
CA GLY A 508 33.38 -1.59 14.05
C GLY A 508 32.25 -2.52 14.51
N GLU A 509 31.45 -2.11 15.49
CA GLU A 509 30.24 -2.83 15.93
C GLU A 509 29.03 -2.27 15.25
N ASN A 510 28.17 -3.16 14.73
CA ASN A 510 26.90 -2.81 14.11
C ASN A 510 25.83 -2.60 15.18
N VAL A 511 25.27 -1.40 15.25
CA VAL A 511 24.13 -1.10 16.12
C VAL A 511 22.90 -0.87 15.24
N TYR A 512 21.89 -1.69 15.43
CA TYR A 512 20.65 -1.64 14.68
C TYR A 512 19.66 -0.69 15.33
N CYS A 513 19.31 0.36 14.60
CA CYS A 513 18.41 1.40 15.12
C CYS A 513 17.07 0.85 15.57
N ALA A 514 16.49 -0.10 14.83
CA ALA A 514 15.20 -0.70 15.15
C ALA A 514 15.23 -1.51 16.47
N GLU A 515 16.34 -2.17 16.80
CA GLU A 515 16.52 -2.87 18.08
C GLU A 515 16.51 -1.87 19.25
N VAL A 516 17.23 -0.77 19.09
CA VAL A 516 17.29 0.28 20.12
C VAL A 516 15.97 1.00 20.25
N GLU A 517 15.29 1.33 19.13
CA GLU A 517 13.93 1.89 19.11
C GLU A 517 12.94 0.99 19.84
N SER A 518 12.95 -0.31 19.56
CA SER A 518 12.10 -1.29 20.25
C SER A 518 12.32 -1.27 21.78
N ALA A 519 13.58 -1.23 22.22
CA ALA A 519 13.90 -1.15 23.65
C ALA A 519 13.43 0.17 24.29
N ILE A 520 13.56 1.29 23.57
CA ILE A 520 13.07 2.60 24.03
C ILE A 520 11.54 2.60 24.17
N TYR A 521 10.81 2.00 23.24
CA TYR A 521 9.33 1.90 23.32
C TYR A 521 8.83 1.03 24.48
N GLU A 522 9.67 0.18 25.08
CA GLU A 522 9.32 -0.56 26.29
C GLU A 522 9.24 0.35 27.54
N HIS A 523 9.80 1.56 27.48
CA HIS A 523 9.69 2.50 28.60
C HIS A 523 8.26 3.08 28.66
N PRO A 524 7.59 3.08 29.85
CA PRO A 524 6.21 3.54 29.97
C PRO A 524 6.00 5.03 29.63
N ASP A 525 7.03 5.84 29.83
CA ASP A 525 6.99 7.29 29.66
C ASP A 525 7.41 7.75 28.25
N VAL A 526 7.63 6.82 27.32
CA VAL A 526 7.95 7.12 25.94
C VAL A 526 6.69 7.05 25.08
N TYR A 527 6.44 8.12 24.32
CA TYR A 527 5.38 8.20 23.32
C TYR A 527 5.93 7.87 21.92
N GLU A 528 7.01 8.54 21.49
CA GLU A 528 7.69 8.27 20.22
C GLU A 528 9.21 8.26 20.40
N ALA A 529 9.91 7.52 19.53
CA ALA A 529 11.36 7.51 19.48
C ALA A 529 11.87 7.33 18.06
N ALA A 530 13.02 7.95 17.77
CA ALA A 530 13.79 7.71 16.56
C ALA A 530 15.27 7.60 16.92
N VAL A 531 15.92 6.54 16.44
CA VAL A 531 17.35 6.25 16.67
C VAL A 531 18.10 6.36 15.35
N PHE A 532 19.30 6.93 15.39
CA PHE A 532 20.19 7.08 14.22
C PHE A 532 21.63 7.30 14.65
N GLY A 533 22.57 7.10 13.71
CA GLY A 533 23.98 7.44 13.90
C GLY A 533 24.25 8.92 13.77
N VAL A 534 25.13 9.44 14.62
CA VAL A 534 25.75 10.76 14.47
C VAL A 534 27.27 10.64 14.39
N PRO A 535 27.96 11.49 13.62
CA PRO A 535 29.42 11.39 13.48
C PRO A 535 30.16 11.50 14.80
N ASN A 536 31.17 10.69 14.99
CA ASN A 536 32.11 10.73 16.13
C ASN A 536 33.52 10.50 15.66
N GLU A 537 34.46 11.43 15.96
CA GLU A 537 35.85 11.38 15.50
C GLU A 537 36.59 10.08 15.87
N ARG A 538 36.28 9.51 17.05
CA ARG A 538 36.98 8.32 17.55
C ARG A 538 36.30 7.01 17.19
N LEU A 539 34.97 7.01 17.13
CA LEU A 539 34.18 5.80 16.99
C LEU A 539 33.64 5.60 15.57
N GLY A 540 33.84 6.57 14.66
CA GLY A 540 33.20 6.67 13.36
C GLY A 540 31.81 7.27 13.54
N GLU A 541 30.92 6.52 14.19
CA GLU A 541 29.58 6.98 14.60
C GLU A 541 29.32 6.67 16.06
N GLU A 542 28.37 7.38 16.65
CA GLU A 542 27.77 7.06 17.94
C GLU A 542 26.23 7.03 17.84
N VAL A 543 25.60 6.27 18.75
CA VAL A 543 24.14 6.11 18.76
C VAL A 543 23.50 7.34 19.38
N ALA A 544 22.60 7.97 18.63
CA ALA A 544 21.79 9.09 19.08
C ALA A 544 20.30 8.74 18.98
N CYS A 545 19.48 9.33 19.85
CA CYS A 545 18.03 9.24 19.72
C CYS A 545 17.33 10.55 20.06
N VAL A 546 16.16 10.76 19.43
CA VAL A 546 15.20 11.79 19.81
C VAL A 546 13.96 11.09 20.33
N VAL A 547 13.48 11.49 21.50
CA VAL A 547 12.36 10.86 22.21
C VAL A 547 11.28 11.92 22.47
N LEU A 548 10.04 11.59 22.13
CA LEU A 548 8.87 12.32 22.60
C LEU A 548 8.33 11.58 23.82
N ARG A 549 8.20 12.29 24.92
CA ARG A 549 7.69 11.73 26.20
C ARG A 549 6.17 11.67 26.21
N GLN A 550 5.62 10.78 27.03
CA GLN A 550 4.21 10.83 27.41
C GLN A 550 3.90 12.15 28.13
N PRO A 551 2.69 12.71 27.96
CA PRO A 551 2.30 13.94 28.65
C PRO A 551 2.45 13.83 30.18
N GLY A 552 3.19 14.77 30.77
CA GLY A 552 3.44 14.84 32.20
C GLY A 552 4.59 13.96 32.71
N SER A 553 5.37 13.35 31.83
CA SER A 553 6.56 12.58 32.21
C SER A 553 7.76 13.47 32.48
N ASP A 554 8.52 13.14 33.53
CA ASP A 554 9.79 13.76 33.92
C ASP A 554 11.01 12.94 33.46
N LEU A 555 10.84 11.97 32.54
CA LEU A 555 11.92 11.13 32.05
C LEU A 555 13.05 11.99 31.50
N ASP A 556 14.26 11.77 32.03
CA ASP A 556 15.48 12.41 31.57
C ASP A 556 16.41 11.41 30.84
N ALA A 557 17.51 11.93 30.33
CA ALA A 557 18.46 11.13 29.55
C ALA A 557 19.15 10.04 30.39
N ASP A 558 19.40 10.30 31.66
CA ASP A 558 20.05 9.32 32.55
C ASP A 558 19.07 8.21 32.93
N GLY A 559 17.81 8.55 33.27
CA GLY A 559 16.76 7.58 33.51
C GLY A 559 16.50 6.66 32.33
N LEU A 560 16.49 7.22 31.09
CA LEU A 560 16.36 6.40 29.90
C LEU A 560 17.57 5.49 29.66
N ARG A 561 18.80 5.98 29.86
CA ARG A 561 20.02 5.14 29.77
C ARG A 561 20.02 4.02 30.79
N ASP A 562 19.66 4.31 32.04
CA ASP A 562 19.57 3.33 33.10
C ASP A 562 18.53 2.25 32.80
N PHE A 563 17.41 2.63 32.19
CA PHE A 563 16.39 1.68 31.71
C PHE A 563 16.94 0.78 30.62
N LEU A 564 17.52 1.36 29.57
CA LEU A 564 18.02 0.63 28.39
C LEU A 564 19.21 -0.28 28.71
N SER A 565 20.06 0.11 29.67
CA SER A 565 21.22 -0.70 30.08
C SER A 565 20.84 -2.06 30.69
N LYS A 566 19.57 -2.26 31.05
CA LYS A 566 19.06 -3.54 31.58
C LYS A 566 18.83 -4.58 30.49
N SER A 567 18.62 -4.13 29.23
CA SER A 567 18.27 -4.99 28.10
C SER A 567 19.20 -4.89 26.92
N LEU A 568 19.96 -3.79 26.78
CA LEU A 568 20.88 -3.55 25.69
C LEU A 568 22.34 -3.67 26.12
N ALA A 569 23.19 -4.15 25.21
CA ALA A 569 24.63 -4.10 25.41
C ALA A 569 25.11 -2.63 25.53
N PRO A 570 26.16 -2.32 26.32
CA PRO A 570 26.58 -0.95 26.60
C PRO A 570 26.90 -0.10 25.36
N PHE A 571 27.39 -0.72 24.29
CA PHE A 571 27.71 -0.01 23.05
C PHE A 571 26.47 0.35 22.23
N LYS A 572 25.31 -0.26 22.48
CA LYS A 572 24.03 0.01 21.83
C LYS A 572 23.21 1.10 22.53
N VAL A 573 23.50 1.37 23.81
CA VAL A 573 22.78 2.39 24.56
C VAL A 573 23.12 3.78 23.99
N PRO A 574 22.10 4.61 23.64
CA PRO A 574 22.33 5.93 23.08
C PRO A 574 23.19 6.82 23.97
N SER A 575 24.30 7.28 23.44
CA SER A 575 25.19 8.24 24.11
C SER A 575 24.62 9.66 24.04
N ARG A 576 23.89 10.00 22.95
CA ARG A 576 23.24 11.27 22.76
C ARG A 576 21.72 11.08 22.76
N ILE A 577 21.04 11.73 23.71
CA ILE A 577 19.58 11.68 23.88
C ILE A 577 19.06 13.09 23.90
N ALA A 578 18.12 13.39 23.02
CA ALA A 578 17.34 14.62 23.00
C ALA A 578 15.86 14.32 23.19
N PHE A 579 15.14 15.29 23.74
CA PHE A 579 13.69 15.19 23.92
C PHE A 579 12.99 16.21 23.05
N ALA A 580 11.97 15.76 22.33
CA ALA A 580 11.10 16.61 21.54
C ALA A 580 9.93 17.10 22.36
N ASP A 581 9.48 18.34 22.10
CA ASP A 581 8.30 18.93 22.72
C ASP A 581 7.02 18.64 21.92
N ASP A 582 7.18 18.38 20.60
CA ASP A 582 6.10 18.08 19.66
C ASP A 582 6.34 16.74 18.96
N GLN A 583 5.30 16.25 18.25
CA GLN A 583 5.39 15.02 17.45
C GLN A 583 6.58 15.06 16.49
N LEU A 584 7.27 13.93 16.37
CA LEU A 584 8.44 13.81 15.51
C LEU A 584 8.05 14.06 14.03
N PRO A 585 8.89 14.80 13.27
CA PRO A 585 8.60 15.14 11.87
C PRO A 585 8.48 13.89 11.01
N ARG A 586 7.43 13.85 10.17
CA ARG A 586 7.11 12.72 9.32
C ARG A 586 6.97 13.12 7.86
N ASN A 587 7.23 12.16 6.97
CA ASN A 587 6.86 12.30 5.57
C ASN A 587 5.34 12.06 5.36
N ALA A 588 4.89 12.23 4.12
CA ALA A 588 3.49 12.04 3.75
C ALA A 588 2.93 10.63 4.03
N SER A 589 3.79 9.61 4.01
CA SER A 589 3.42 8.24 4.34
C SER A 589 3.46 7.92 5.84
N GLY A 590 3.75 8.91 6.70
CA GLY A 590 3.79 8.76 8.15
C GLY A 590 5.13 8.28 8.72
N LYS A 591 6.16 8.10 7.90
CA LYS A 591 7.49 7.67 8.34
C LYS A 591 8.26 8.85 8.95
N ILE A 592 8.90 8.62 10.11
CA ILE A 592 9.73 9.62 10.79
C ILE A 592 10.93 10.02 9.91
N LEU A 593 11.19 11.32 9.83
CA LEU A 593 12.27 11.92 9.05
C LEU A 593 13.57 12.02 9.90
N LYS A 594 14.26 10.88 10.08
CA LYS A 594 15.48 10.76 10.89
C LYS A 594 16.56 11.78 10.51
N ARG A 595 16.74 12.04 9.20
CA ARG A 595 17.68 13.05 8.71
C ARG A 595 17.38 14.45 9.27
N LYS A 596 16.10 14.85 9.23
CA LYS A 596 15.68 16.16 9.77
C LYS A 596 15.87 16.23 11.28
N LEU A 597 15.63 15.14 12.01
CA LEU A 597 15.90 15.08 13.44
C LEU A 597 17.38 15.22 13.75
N ARG A 598 18.25 14.57 12.96
CA ARG A 598 19.71 14.71 13.10
C ARG A 598 20.12 16.16 12.91
N GLU A 599 19.68 16.81 11.83
CA GLU A 599 19.96 18.21 11.51
C GLU A 599 19.49 19.18 12.63
N VAL A 600 18.31 18.95 13.22
CA VAL A 600 17.73 19.85 14.24
C VAL A 600 18.36 19.66 15.62
N TYR A 601 18.67 18.43 16.01
CA TYR A 601 19.05 18.14 17.41
C TYR A 601 20.54 17.86 17.62
N PHE A 602 21.30 17.51 16.56
CA PHE A 602 22.67 17.04 16.71
C PHE A 602 23.71 17.62 15.74
N ASP A 603 23.32 18.35 14.69
CA ASP A 603 24.28 19.05 13.86
C ASP A 603 24.78 20.30 14.59
N GLU A 604 26.07 20.37 14.89
CA GLU A 604 26.72 21.53 15.47
C GLU A 604 26.82 22.66 14.43
N GLY A 605 25.80 23.50 14.32
CA GLY A 605 25.82 24.60 13.36
C GLY A 605 24.51 25.37 13.19
N SER A 606 23.47 25.11 13.99
CA SER A 606 22.22 25.86 13.98
C SER A 606 22.04 26.67 15.26
#